data_c1a2c1e9b58b3dd6166ed7cc20806072
#
_entry.id   c1a2c1e9b58b3dd6166ed7cc20806072
#
_cell.length_a   1.000
_cell.length_b   1.000
_cell.length_c   1.000
_cell.angle_alpha   90.00
_cell.angle_beta   90.00
_cell.angle_gamma   90.00
#
_symmetry.space_group_name_H-M   'P 1'
#
loop_
_entity.id
_entity.type
_entity.pdbx_description
1 polymer ?
#
loop_
_entity_poly.entity_id
_entity_poly.type
_entity_poly.pdbx_seq_one_letter_code
_entity_poly.pdbx_strand_id
1 'polypeptide(L)'
;MEKFGTLEFVLDRYSGTWCWKISGNRAVNMVSKLIPRGWYGDKPDEVIVSDNDENIKKLKMIDERYTFELLSKSVWKRKIAPLTIKKVKVPKIEKLQQAVASKQFKGNLLDFQREGLDFLIKSSGNALLADEMGLGKTVQTLAYLSKEKNSFPALIVAPLVTLTNWQREIEKFLKKKGKNGKIIENETPSSTMIRNGKLADLGEYDFYIINY
;
A
#
# COMPACT_ATOMS: atom_id res chain seq x y z
N MET A 1 12.67 6.07 -33.92
CA MET A 1 11.52 6.10 -32.99
C MET A 1 11.17 7.56 -32.73
N GLU A 2 9.95 7.94 -32.98
CA GLU A 2 9.46 9.29 -32.70
C GLU A 2 9.44 9.48 -31.17
N LYS A 3 10.12 10.50 -30.65
CA LYS A 3 10.19 10.78 -29.23
C LYS A 3 8.80 11.15 -28.72
N PHE A 4 8.41 10.69 -27.53
CA PHE A 4 7.11 10.98 -26.95
C PHE A 4 6.95 12.49 -26.68
N GLY A 5 7.98 13.13 -26.18
CA GLY A 5 8.09 14.55 -25.86
C GLY A 5 9.31 14.85 -25.01
N THR A 6 9.50 16.13 -24.68
CA THR A 6 10.60 16.56 -23.80
C THR A 6 10.07 16.95 -22.43
N LEU A 7 10.91 16.81 -21.39
CA LEU A 7 10.63 17.24 -20.03
C LEU A 7 11.80 18.09 -19.53
N GLU A 8 11.52 19.35 -19.21
CA GLU A 8 12.51 20.34 -18.80
C GLU A 8 12.09 21.04 -17.51
N PHE A 9 13.04 21.30 -16.61
CA PHE A 9 12.80 22.07 -15.40
C PHE A 9 13.19 23.52 -15.65
N VAL A 10 12.21 24.42 -15.60
CA VAL A 10 12.37 25.82 -15.99
C VAL A 10 11.85 26.77 -14.91
N LEU A 11 12.39 27.97 -14.88
CA LEU A 11 11.82 29.08 -14.11
C LEU A 11 10.71 29.71 -14.97
N ASP A 12 9.47 29.58 -14.56
CA ASP A 12 8.34 30.19 -15.24
C ASP A 12 8.38 31.72 -15.09
N ARG A 13 8.35 32.43 -16.20
CA ARG A 13 8.49 33.88 -16.25
C ARG A 13 7.30 34.62 -15.65
N TYR A 14 6.12 34.02 -15.67
CA TYR A 14 4.87 34.66 -15.23
C TYR A 14 4.65 34.45 -13.72
N SER A 15 4.93 33.27 -13.22
CA SER A 15 4.74 32.96 -11.81
C SER A 15 5.98 33.19 -10.95
N GLY A 16 7.17 33.31 -11.57
CA GLY A 16 8.45 33.41 -10.87
C GLY A 16 8.82 32.12 -10.12
N THR A 17 8.16 31.01 -10.39
CA THR A 17 8.38 29.73 -9.71
C THR A 17 9.02 28.70 -10.63
N TRP A 18 9.72 27.73 -10.04
CA TRP A 18 10.27 26.60 -10.78
C TRP A 18 9.18 25.61 -11.12
N CYS A 19 9.13 25.21 -12.39
CA CYS A 19 8.08 24.40 -12.96
C CYS A 19 8.64 23.36 -13.94
N TRP A 20 7.80 22.40 -14.31
CA TRP A 20 8.11 21.42 -15.36
C TRP A 20 7.45 21.83 -16.67
N LYS A 21 8.26 22.08 -17.69
CA LYS A 21 7.81 22.33 -19.05
C LYS A 21 7.84 21.01 -19.83
N ILE A 22 6.72 20.68 -20.42
CA ILE A 22 6.53 19.54 -21.28
C ILE A 22 6.27 20.04 -22.70
N SER A 23 7.03 19.51 -23.68
CA SER A 23 6.85 19.87 -25.08
C SER A 23 6.61 18.63 -25.96
N GLY A 24 5.85 18.82 -27.01
CA GLY A 24 5.46 17.78 -27.98
C GLY A 24 3.99 17.40 -27.87
N ASN A 25 3.30 17.41 -29.01
CA ASN A 25 1.83 17.26 -29.08
C ASN A 25 1.28 16.04 -28.31
N ARG A 26 1.93 14.88 -28.41
CA ARG A 26 1.49 13.67 -27.71
C ARG A 26 1.66 13.78 -26.20
N ALA A 27 2.79 14.32 -25.76
CA ALA A 27 3.09 14.52 -24.35
C ALA A 27 2.16 15.55 -23.71
N VAL A 28 1.97 16.68 -24.37
CA VAL A 28 1.07 17.76 -23.93
C VAL A 28 -0.37 17.25 -23.78
N ASN A 29 -0.91 16.54 -24.77
CA ASN A 29 -2.24 15.95 -24.70
C ASN A 29 -2.42 14.98 -23.53
N MET A 30 -1.41 14.16 -23.24
CA MET A 30 -1.45 13.22 -22.14
C MET A 30 -1.36 13.93 -20.78
N VAL A 31 -0.41 14.85 -20.65
CA VAL A 31 -0.18 15.59 -19.41
C VAL A 31 -1.38 16.46 -19.07
N SER A 32 -1.96 17.17 -20.04
CA SER A 32 -3.14 18.03 -19.82
C SER A 32 -4.37 17.25 -19.34
N LYS A 33 -4.54 15.98 -19.76
CA LYS A 33 -5.61 15.11 -19.26
C LYS A 33 -5.40 14.66 -17.81
N LEU A 34 -4.16 14.38 -17.41
CA LEU A 34 -3.82 13.88 -16.09
C LEU A 34 -3.55 14.98 -15.07
N ILE A 35 -3.12 16.15 -15.54
CA ILE A 35 -2.78 17.34 -14.74
C ILE A 35 -3.57 18.54 -15.28
N PRO A 36 -4.89 18.62 -15.01
CA PRO A 36 -5.76 19.63 -15.63
C PRO A 36 -5.50 21.07 -15.19
N ARG A 37 -4.64 21.28 -14.17
CA ARG A 37 -4.22 22.61 -13.69
C ARG A 37 -2.89 23.09 -14.27
N GLY A 38 -2.37 22.40 -15.28
CA GLY A 38 -1.26 22.91 -16.09
C GLY A 38 -1.72 24.11 -16.95
N TRP A 39 -0.80 25.02 -17.23
CA TRP A 39 -1.05 26.17 -18.13
C TRP A 39 -0.20 26.01 -19.39
N TYR A 40 -0.66 26.64 -20.48
CA TYR A 40 0.05 26.60 -21.76
C TYR A 40 1.37 27.36 -21.67
N GLY A 41 2.42 26.81 -22.30
CA GLY A 41 3.70 27.48 -22.49
C GLY A 41 3.64 28.53 -23.59
N ASP A 42 4.82 29.04 -24.00
CA ASP A 42 4.93 30.07 -25.06
C ASP A 42 4.54 29.51 -26.45
N LYS A 43 4.50 28.19 -26.59
CA LYS A 43 4.12 27.50 -27.85
C LYS A 43 2.88 26.63 -27.68
N PRO A 44 2.11 26.41 -28.76
CA PRO A 44 0.88 25.61 -28.71
C PRO A 44 1.10 24.15 -28.31
N ASP A 45 2.30 23.62 -28.51
CA ASP A 45 2.71 22.27 -28.17
C ASP A 45 3.50 22.20 -26.84
N GLU A 46 3.32 23.17 -25.96
CA GLU A 46 3.94 23.25 -24.65
C GLU A 46 2.88 23.35 -23.55
N VAL A 47 3.12 22.64 -22.45
CA VAL A 47 2.37 22.77 -21.20
C VAL A 47 3.34 22.88 -20.01
N ILE A 48 3.00 23.75 -19.08
CA ILE A 48 3.78 23.97 -17.87
C ILE A 48 2.97 23.45 -16.68
N VAL A 49 3.62 22.72 -15.79
CA VAL A 49 3.00 22.19 -14.58
C VAL A 49 3.85 22.51 -13.35
N SER A 50 3.19 22.83 -12.25
CA SER A 50 3.86 23.19 -11.00
C SER A 50 4.75 22.05 -10.49
N ASP A 51 5.89 22.41 -9.88
CA ASP A 51 6.79 21.47 -9.21
C ASP A 51 6.27 21.11 -7.82
N ASN A 52 5.37 20.14 -7.78
CA ASN A 52 4.85 19.57 -6.53
C ASN A 52 4.81 18.04 -6.60
N ASP A 53 4.75 17.39 -5.43
CA ASP A 53 4.83 15.93 -5.32
C ASP A 53 3.75 15.19 -6.12
N GLU A 54 2.54 15.73 -6.21
CA GLU A 54 1.44 15.12 -6.95
C GLU A 54 1.72 15.12 -8.45
N ASN A 55 2.15 16.26 -9.00
CA ASN A 55 2.48 16.40 -10.41
C ASN A 55 3.71 15.57 -10.78
N ILE A 56 4.74 15.54 -9.92
CA ILE A 56 5.93 14.72 -10.14
C ILE A 56 5.58 13.23 -10.19
N LYS A 57 4.69 12.75 -9.31
CA LYS A 57 4.19 11.36 -9.36
C LYS A 57 3.50 11.05 -10.69
N LYS A 58 2.64 11.93 -11.16
CA LYS A 58 1.95 11.78 -12.44
C LYS A 58 2.90 11.81 -13.63
N LEU A 59 3.84 12.76 -13.65
CA LEU A 59 4.87 12.84 -14.69
C LEU A 59 5.77 11.59 -14.71
N LYS A 60 6.14 11.06 -13.52
CA LYS A 60 6.90 9.82 -13.41
C LYS A 60 6.14 8.62 -14.01
N MET A 61 4.84 8.48 -13.73
CA MET A 61 4.01 7.42 -14.32
C MET A 61 3.98 7.51 -15.86
N ILE A 62 3.93 8.73 -16.39
CA ILE A 62 3.96 8.95 -17.84
C ILE A 62 5.33 8.59 -18.41
N ASP A 63 6.43 9.02 -17.76
CA ASP A 63 7.80 8.75 -18.16
C ASP A 63 8.14 7.24 -18.17
N GLU A 64 7.67 6.50 -17.17
CA GLU A 64 7.83 5.04 -17.08
C GLU A 64 7.15 4.30 -18.25
N ARG A 65 6.04 4.85 -18.76
CA ARG A 65 5.27 4.23 -19.85
C ARG A 65 5.70 4.66 -21.24
N TYR A 66 6.05 5.93 -21.42
CA TYR A 66 6.27 6.54 -22.74
C TYR A 66 7.65 7.16 -22.94
N THR A 67 8.44 7.26 -21.90
CA THR A 67 9.82 7.75 -21.86
C THR A 67 10.02 9.14 -22.47
N PHE A 68 10.12 10.16 -21.63
CA PHE A 68 10.46 11.51 -22.04
C PHE A 68 11.93 11.66 -22.45
N GLU A 69 12.22 12.57 -23.34
CA GLU A 69 13.56 13.12 -23.48
C GLU A 69 13.80 14.12 -22.33
N LEU A 70 14.60 13.73 -21.36
CA LEU A 70 14.88 14.54 -20.17
C LEU A 70 15.96 15.57 -20.46
N LEU A 71 15.59 16.87 -20.53
CA LEU A 71 16.55 17.97 -20.71
C LEU A 71 17.17 18.36 -19.36
N SER A 72 16.48 18.17 -18.25
CA SER A 72 16.95 18.42 -16.88
C SER A 72 17.19 17.13 -16.09
N LYS A 73 17.99 16.21 -16.62
CA LYS A 73 18.19 14.84 -16.09
C LYS A 73 18.57 14.80 -14.59
N SER A 74 19.47 15.65 -14.14
CA SER A 74 19.95 15.66 -12.76
C SER A 74 18.85 16.08 -11.78
N VAL A 75 18.08 17.10 -12.16
CA VAL A 75 16.94 17.58 -11.36
C VAL A 75 15.87 16.52 -11.30
N TRP A 76 15.50 15.93 -12.45
CA TRP A 76 14.51 14.86 -12.52
C TRP A 76 14.87 13.70 -11.63
N LYS A 77 16.09 13.16 -11.74
CA LYS A 77 16.55 12.07 -10.88
C LYS A 77 16.43 12.37 -9.40
N ARG A 78 16.80 13.58 -8.98
CA ARG A 78 16.70 14.02 -7.59
C ARG A 78 15.24 14.10 -7.11
N LYS A 79 14.34 14.59 -7.95
CA LYS A 79 12.92 14.73 -7.63
C LYS A 79 12.18 13.40 -7.54
N ILE A 80 12.50 12.43 -8.42
CA ILE A 80 11.87 11.11 -8.39
C ILE A 80 12.51 10.14 -7.38
N ALA A 81 13.72 10.40 -6.90
CA ALA A 81 14.42 9.50 -5.96
C ALA A 81 13.61 9.20 -4.69
N PRO A 82 12.97 10.20 -4.02
CA PRO A 82 12.09 9.95 -2.87
C PRO A 82 10.83 9.15 -3.22
N LEU A 83 10.37 9.24 -4.48
CA LEU A 83 9.18 8.55 -4.98
C LEU A 83 9.48 7.13 -5.48
N THR A 84 10.75 6.80 -5.59
CA THR A 84 11.15 5.45 -5.95
C THR A 84 11.02 4.59 -4.71
N ILE A 85 9.93 3.82 -4.64
CA ILE A 85 9.78 2.77 -3.63
C ILE A 85 11.04 1.90 -3.77
N LYS A 86 11.89 1.89 -2.75
CA LYS A 86 12.98 0.92 -2.68
C LYS A 86 12.33 -0.42 -2.93
N LYS A 87 12.70 -1.09 -4.04
CA LYS A 87 12.24 -2.45 -4.29
C LYS A 87 12.59 -3.23 -3.03
N VAL A 88 11.60 -3.50 -2.20
CA VAL A 88 11.77 -4.40 -1.07
C VAL A 88 12.27 -5.67 -1.73
N LYS A 89 13.47 -6.12 -1.37
CA LYS A 89 13.96 -7.42 -1.80
C LYS A 89 12.97 -8.42 -1.23
N VAL A 90 11.99 -8.82 -2.05
CA VAL A 90 11.13 -9.95 -1.70
C VAL A 90 12.09 -11.12 -1.56
N PRO A 91 12.23 -11.73 -0.38
CA PRO A 91 13.08 -12.88 -0.25
C PRO A 91 12.61 -13.92 -1.28
N LYS A 92 13.53 -14.48 -2.06
CA LYS A 92 13.22 -15.62 -2.92
C LYS A 92 12.79 -16.76 -1.99
N ILE A 93 11.51 -16.99 -1.90
CA ILE A 93 10.96 -18.11 -1.14
C ILE A 93 11.08 -19.33 -2.04
N GLU A 94 12.21 -20.01 -1.95
CA GLU A 94 12.53 -21.14 -2.82
C GLU A 94 11.72 -22.39 -2.46
N LYS A 95 11.28 -22.51 -1.21
CA LYS A 95 10.50 -23.66 -0.75
C LYS A 95 9.62 -23.28 0.43
N LEU A 96 8.30 -23.36 0.24
CA LEU A 96 7.34 -23.20 1.33
C LEU A 96 7.29 -24.47 2.15
N GLN A 97 7.13 -24.32 3.47
CA GLN A 97 6.96 -25.38 4.43
C GLN A 97 5.58 -25.27 5.08
N GLN A 98 5.09 -26.36 5.64
CA GLN A 98 3.85 -26.32 6.40
C GLN A 98 4.10 -25.74 7.79
N ALA A 99 3.88 -24.44 7.95
CA ALA A 99 4.05 -23.78 9.24
C ALA A 99 2.93 -24.17 10.21
N VAL A 100 3.30 -24.27 11.48
CA VAL A 100 2.34 -24.55 12.57
C VAL A 100 1.88 -23.24 13.18
N ALA A 101 0.57 -23.08 13.36
CA ALA A 101 -0.02 -21.94 14.05
C ALA A 101 0.39 -21.89 15.53
N SER A 102 0.28 -20.71 16.17
CA SER A 102 0.58 -20.56 17.58
C SER A 102 -0.49 -21.18 18.48
N LYS A 103 -0.20 -21.33 19.77
CA LYS A 103 -1.21 -21.76 20.77
C LYS A 103 -2.36 -20.76 20.96
N GLN A 104 -2.17 -19.50 20.53
CA GLN A 104 -3.22 -18.47 20.54
C GLN A 104 -4.26 -18.70 19.44
N PHE A 105 -3.91 -19.42 18.39
CA PHE A 105 -4.81 -19.74 17.28
C PHE A 105 -5.66 -20.97 17.62
N LYS A 106 -6.97 -20.85 17.41
CA LYS A 106 -7.95 -21.94 17.59
C LYS A 106 -8.17 -22.65 16.24
N GLY A 107 -8.17 -23.96 16.28
CA GLY A 107 -8.48 -24.78 15.11
C GLY A 107 -7.26 -25.22 14.31
N ASN A 108 -7.51 -25.86 13.19
CA ASN A 108 -6.49 -26.44 12.32
C ASN A 108 -6.47 -25.72 10.97
N LEU A 109 -5.27 -25.43 10.49
CA LEU A 109 -5.07 -24.93 9.13
C LEU A 109 -5.00 -26.12 8.16
N LEU A 110 -5.57 -25.95 6.98
CA LEU A 110 -5.38 -26.84 5.85
C LEU A 110 -3.94 -26.72 5.31
N ASP A 111 -3.47 -27.69 4.56
CA ASP A 111 -2.07 -27.74 4.11
C ASP A 111 -1.67 -26.51 3.31
N PHE A 112 -2.47 -26.07 2.35
CA PHE A 112 -2.21 -24.85 1.59
C PHE A 112 -2.27 -23.57 2.44
N GLN A 113 -3.10 -23.54 3.51
CA GLN A 113 -3.12 -22.43 4.46
C GLN A 113 -1.87 -22.42 5.34
N ARG A 114 -1.27 -23.55 5.63
CA ARG A 114 0.02 -23.66 6.32
C ARG A 114 1.16 -23.15 5.45
N GLU A 115 1.10 -23.42 4.14
CA GLU A 115 2.05 -22.84 3.18
C GLU A 115 1.91 -21.33 3.09
N GLY A 116 0.67 -20.80 3.06
CA GLY A 116 0.39 -19.37 3.11
C GLY A 116 0.87 -18.71 4.42
N LEU A 117 0.72 -19.40 5.55
CA LEU A 117 1.27 -18.95 6.83
C LEU A 117 2.81 -18.90 6.79
N ASP A 118 3.47 -19.92 6.24
CA ASP A 118 4.93 -19.93 6.04
C ASP A 118 5.41 -18.78 5.15
N PHE A 119 4.66 -18.50 4.08
CA PHE A 119 4.89 -17.36 3.20
C PHE A 119 4.83 -16.03 3.96
N LEU A 120 3.79 -15.82 4.79
CA LEU A 120 3.64 -14.62 5.60
C LEU A 120 4.77 -14.47 6.62
N ILE A 121 5.19 -15.56 7.26
CA ILE A 121 6.31 -15.55 8.21
C ILE A 121 7.62 -15.17 7.50
N LYS A 122 7.95 -15.81 6.39
CA LYS A 122 9.17 -15.57 5.63
C LYS A 122 9.24 -14.16 5.03
N SER A 123 8.09 -13.56 4.71
CA SER A 123 7.99 -12.18 4.25
C SER A 123 7.86 -11.16 5.39
N SER A 124 7.89 -11.59 6.65
CA SER A 124 7.67 -10.74 7.83
C SER A 124 6.36 -9.93 7.73
N GLY A 125 5.31 -10.54 7.19
CA GLY A 125 4.00 -9.93 6.98
C GLY A 125 3.91 -8.93 5.82
N ASN A 126 5.02 -8.58 5.18
CA ASN A 126 5.03 -7.66 4.03
C ASN A 126 4.72 -8.43 2.74
N ALA A 127 3.47 -8.85 2.58
CA ALA A 127 3.05 -9.76 1.52
C ALA A 127 1.63 -9.47 1.02
N LEU A 128 1.35 -9.91 -0.19
CA LEU A 128 0.02 -9.96 -0.78
C LEU A 128 -0.45 -11.43 -0.83
N LEU A 129 -1.48 -11.77 -0.05
CA LEU A 129 -2.19 -13.05 -0.19
C LEU A 129 -3.23 -12.93 -1.31
N ALA A 130 -2.89 -13.44 -2.49
CA ALA A 130 -3.73 -13.36 -3.69
C ALA A 130 -4.46 -14.67 -4.00
N ASP A 131 -4.69 -15.50 -3.00
CA ASP A 131 -5.49 -16.73 -3.12
C ASP A 131 -6.90 -16.43 -3.62
N GLU A 132 -7.56 -17.39 -4.24
CA GLU A 132 -8.94 -17.27 -4.67
C GLU A 132 -9.90 -17.01 -3.49
N MET A 133 -11.09 -16.49 -3.79
CA MET A 133 -12.11 -16.26 -2.78
C MET A 133 -12.53 -17.58 -2.11
N GLY A 134 -12.73 -17.54 -0.79
CA GLY A 134 -13.13 -18.72 -0.02
C GLY A 134 -11.99 -19.57 0.52
N LEU A 135 -10.74 -19.39 0.09
CA LEU A 135 -9.59 -20.17 0.56
C LEU A 135 -9.07 -19.77 1.95
N GLY A 136 -9.78 -18.91 2.66
CA GLY A 136 -9.46 -18.60 4.06
C GLY A 136 -8.27 -17.66 4.24
N LYS A 137 -8.11 -16.64 3.39
CA LYS A 137 -7.08 -15.59 3.58
C LYS A 137 -7.15 -14.94 4.96
N THR A 138 -8.37 -14.69 5.47
CA THR A 138 -8.60 -14.17 6.82
C THR A 138 -8.02 -15.09 7.88
N VAL A 139 -8.27 -16.39 7.76
CA VAL A 139 -7.76 -17.42 8.68
C VAL A 139 -6.24 -17.47 8.69
N GLN A 140 -5.60 -17.42 7.51
CA GLN A 140 -4.15 -17.37 7.36
C GLN A 140 -3.57 -16.11 8.00
N THR A 141 -4.21 -14.95 7.78
CA THR A 141 -3.81 -13.67 8.39
C THR A 141 -3.90 -13.71 9.91
N LEU A 142 -5.00 -14.22 10.47
CA LEU A 142 -5.16 -14.35 11.92
C LEU A 142 -4.16 -15.34 12.52
N ALA A 143 -3.86 -16.43 11.84
CA ALA A 143 -2.84 -17.37 12.24
C ALA A 143 -1.45 -16.72 12.27
N TYR A 144 -1.12 -15.89 11.27
CA TYR A 144 0.12 -15.11 11.24
C TYR A 144 0.19 -14.12 12.42
N LEU A 145 -0.84 -13.28 12.61
CA LEU A 145 -0.90 -12.30 13.69
C LEU A 145 -0.76 -12.95 15.07
N SER A 146 -1.34 -14.15 15.26
CA SER A 146 -1.21 -14.89 16.51
C SER A 146 0.23 -15.33 16.83
N LYS A 147 1.07 -15.43 15.81
CA LYS A 147 2.46 -15.92 15.91
C LYS A 147 3.47 -14.80 16.12
N GLU A 148 3.20 -13.63 15.55
CA GLU A 148 4.08 -12.47 15.64
C GLU A 148 4.04 -11.82 17.04
N LYS A 149 5.23 -11.46 17.57
CA LYS A 149 5.33 -10.94 18.95
C LYS A 149 4.72 -9.55 19.11
N ASN A 150 4.82 -8.71 18.10
CA ASN A 150 4.41 -7.29 18.13
C ASN A 150 3.25 -7.00 17.17
N SER A 151 2.34 -7.96 16.99
CA SER A 151 1.22 -7.84 16.05
C SER A 151 0.02 -7.09 16.63
N PHE A 152 0.01 -6.82 17.92
CA PHE A 152 -1.08 -6.12 18.60
C PHE A 152 -0.61 -4.79 19.19
N PRO A 153 -1.42 -3.71 19.10
CA PRO A 153 -2.73 -3.67 18.44
C PRO A 153 -2.63 -3.79 16.91
N ALA A 154 -3.59 -4.45 16.26
CA ALA A 154 -3.65 -4.61 14.82
C ALA A 154 -4.78 -3.77 14.21
N LEU A 155 -4.47 -3.06 13.09
CA LEU A 155 -5.46 -2.32 12.31
C LEU A 155 -5.90 -3.12 11.10
N ILE A 156 -7.20 -3.40 11.00
CA ILE A 156 -7.85 -4.04 9.86
C ILE A 156 -8.59 -2.99 9.06
N VAL A 157 -8.20 -2.79 7.79
CA VAL A 157 -8.89 -1.90 6.85
C VAL A 157 -9.63 -2.76 5.83
N ALA A 158 -10.97 -2.69 5.82
CA ALA A 158 -11.81 -3.59 5.03
C ALA A 158 -13.10 -2.92 4.55
N PRO A 159 -13.78 -3.44 3.52
CA PRO A 159 -15.09 -2.95 3.10
C PRO A 159 -16.11 -3.01 4.24
N LEU A 160 -17.02 -2.02 4.29
CA LEU A 160 -18.03 -1.90 5.34
C LEU A 160 -18.81 -3.21 5.58
N VAL A 161 -19.16 -3.90 4.52
CA VAL A 161 -19.92 -5.17 4.57
C VAL A 161 -19.17 -6.32 5.22
N THR A 162 -17.85 -6.23 5.33
CA THR A 162 -17.00 -7.31 5.87
C THR A 162 -16.53 -7.07 7.31
N LEU A 163 -16.76 -5.88 7.90
CA LEU A 163 -16.26 -5.55 9.24
C LEU A 163 -16.77 -6.53 10.31
N THR A 164 -18.07 -6.84 10.29
CA THR A 164 -18.67 -7.79 11.23
C THR A 164 -18.13 -9.22 11.01
N ASN A 165 -17.81 -9.57 9.77
CA ASN A 165 -17.21 -10.86 9.49
C ASN A 165 -15.79 -10.96 10.11
N TRP A 166 -14.98 -9.91 9.98
CA TRP A 166 -13.67 -9.86 10.63
C TRP A 166 -13.77 -10.03 12.15
N GLN A 167 -14.72 -9.36 12.81
CA GLN A 167 -14.93 -9.50 14.25
C GLN A 167 -15.27 -10.95 14.63
N ARG A 168 -16.22 -11.57 13.90
CA ARG A 168 -16.60 -12.98 14.12
C ARG A 168 -15.42 -13.95 13.91
N GLU A 169 -14.61 -13.72 12.89
CA GLU A 169 -13.44 -14.56 12.61
C GLU A 169 -12.37 -14.41 13.71
N ILE A 170 -12.16 -13.19 14.25
CA ILE A 170 -11.26 -12.96 15.40
C ILE A 170 -11.75 -13.77 16.61
N GLU A 171 -13.02 -13.66 16.96
CA GLU A 171 -13.62 -14.40 18.08
C GLU A 171 -13.54 -15.92 17.90
N LYS A 172 -13.75 -16.37 16.68
CA LYS A 172 -13.72 -17.80 16.33
C LYS A 172 -12.32 -18.39 16.38
N PHE A 173 -11.32 -17.69 15.87
CA PHE A 173 -9.98 -18.26 15.65
C PHE A 173 -8.90 -17.82 16.61
N LEU A 174 -9.14 -16.81 17.46
CA LEU A 174 -8.13 -16.34 18.39
C LEU A 174 -8.53 -16.48 19.86
N LYS A 175 -7.54 -16.80 20.71
CA LYS A 175 -7.60 -16.69 22.16
C LYS A 175 -6.89 -15.40 22.58
N LYS A 176 -7.34 -14.78 23.67
CA LYS A 176 -6.68 -13.60 24.22
C LYS A 176 -5.31 -13.94 24.79
N LYS A 177 -4.37 -13.05 24.60
CA LYS A 177 -3.05 -13.11 25.20
C LYS A 177 -2.94 -12.02 26.25
N GLY A 178 -2.71 -12.40 27.49
CA GLY A 178 -2.53 -11.46 28.60
C GLY A 178 -1.22 -10.68 28.50
N LYS A 179 -1.11 -9.59 29.25
CA LYS A 179 0.09 -8.71 29.31
C LYS A 179 1.38 -9.47 29.69
N ASN A 180 1.27 -10.57 30.39
CA ASN A 180 2.39 -11.47 30.75
C ASN A 180 2.73 -12.50 29.66
N GLY A 181 2.10 -12.42 28.49
CA GLY A 181 2.29 -13.32 27.35
C GLY A 181 1.59 -14.69 27.48
N LYS A 182 0.87 -14.97 28.56
CA LYS A 182 0.11 -16.21 28.75
C LYS A 182 -1.21 -16.16 27.98
N ILE A 183 -1.62 -17.29 27.41
CA ILE A 183 -2.91 -17.45 26.75
C ILE A 183 -4.01 -17.59 27.80
N ILE A 184 -5.10 -16.84 27.62
CA ILE A 184 -6.30 -16.92 28.44
C ILE A 184 -7.32 -17.77 27.67
N GLU A 185 -7.54 -18.99 28.11
CA GLU A 185 -8.24 -20.03 27.33
C GLU A 185 -9.69 -19.66 26.96
N ASN A 186 -10.39 -18.98 27.84
CA ASN A 186 -11.81 -18.69 27.69
C ASN A 186 -12.10 -17.24 27.25
N GLU A 187 -11.08 -16.49 26.85
CA GLU A 187 -11.23 -15.12 26.39
C GLU A 187 -10.78 -14.97 24.94
N THR A 188 -11.44 -14.05 24.22
CA THR A 188 -11.08 -13.62 22.88
C THR A 188 -10.39 -12.25 22.93
N PRO A 189 -9.55 -11.91 21.94
CA PRO A 189 -9.00 -10.56 21.84
C PRO A 189 -10.09 -9.52 21.76
N SER A 190 -9.87 -8.37 22.37
CA SER A 190 -10.78 -7.24 22.29
C SER A 190 -10.73 -6.61 20.89
N SER A 191 -11.91 -6.24 20.37
CA SER A 191 -11.98 -5.58 19.07
C SER A 191 -13.00 -4.45 19.07
N THR A 192 -12.72 -3.40 18.29
CA THR A 192 -13.68 -2.30 18.07
C THR A 192 -13.83 -2.02 16.59
N MET A 193 -15.05 -1.63 16.18
CA MET A 193 -15.34 -1.21 14.81
C MET A 193 -15.47 0.31 14.73
N ILE A 194 -14.64 0.92 13.90
CA ILE A 194 -14.69 2.36 13.62
C ILE A 194 -15.50 2.55 12.35
N ARG A 195 -16.69 3.13 12.47
CA ARG A 195 -17.57 3.41 11.33
C ARG A 195 -17.67 4.91 11.11
N ASN A 196 -17.68 5.33 9.84
CA ASN A 196 -17.84 6.74 9.42
C ASN A 196 -16.82 7.71 10.02
N GLY A 197 -15.60 7.25 10.27
CA GLY A 197 -14.50 8.08 10.77
C GLY A 197 -14.72 8.67 12.17
N LYS A 198 -15.80 8.29 12.88
CA LYS A 198 -16.01 8.71 14.26
C LYS A 198 -15.09 7.91 15.18
N LEU A 199 -14.03 8.55 15.60
CA LEU A 199 -13.10 8.07 16.64
C LEU A 199 -13.76 8.27 18.03
N ALA A 200 -14.94 7.71 18.24
CA ALA A 200 -15.56 7.71 19.55
C ALA A 200 -14.81 6.68 20.40
N ASP A 201 -14.16 7.15 21.45
CA ASP A 201 -13.50 6.37 22.48
C ASP A 201 -12.58 5.25 21.94
N LEU A 202 -11.39 5.63 21.50
CA LEU A 202 -10.32 4.67 21.24
C LEU A 202 -9.75 4.19 22.59
N GLY A 203 -10.51 3.30 23.25
CA GLY A 203 -9.96 2.51 24.35
C GLY A 203 -8.78 1.63 23.88
N GLU A 204 -8.14 0.92 24.80
CA GLU A 204 -7.11 -0.07 24.47
C GLU A 204 -7.77 -1.35 23.94
N TYR A 205 -7.68 -1.58 22.63
CA TYR A 205 -8.16 -2.79 21.97
C TYR A 205 -7.02 -3.55 21.31
N ASP A 206 -7.17 -4.86 21.21
CA ASP A 206 -6.24 -5.71 20.47
C ASP A 206 -6.41 -5.53 18.95
N PHE A 207 -7.65 -5.24 18.49
CA PHE A 207 -7.99 -5.01 17.10
C PHE A 207 -8.83 -3.75 16.90
N TYR A 208 -8.44 -2.96 15.92
CA TYR A 208 -9.22 -1.86 15.35
C TYR A 208 -9.66 -2.22 13.94
N ILE A 209 -10.95 -2.21 13.66
CA ILE A 209 -11.52 -2.60 12.37
C ILE A 209 -12.20 -1.37 11.77
N ILE A 210 -11.72 -0.90 10.61
CA ILE A 210 -12.19 0.32 9.96
C ILE A 210 -12.57 0.05 8.50
N ASN A 211 -13.55 0.79 7.98
CA ASN A 211 -13.83 0.83 6.56
C ASN A 211 -13.07 1.97 5.86
N TYR A 212 -12.83 1.82 4.57
CA TYR A 212 -12.34 2.86 3.66
C TYR A 212 -13.49 3.48 2.90
#